data_ed786b957e6d87e53842f353ea61ce62
#
_entry.id   ed786b957e6d87e53842f353ea61ce62
#
_cell.length_a   1.000
_cell.length_b   1.000
_cell.length_c   1.000
_cell.angle_alpha   90.00
_cell.angle_beta   90.00
_cell.angle_gamma   90.00
#
_symmetry.space_group_name_H-M   'P 1'
#
loop_
_entity.id
_entity.type
_entity.pdbx_description
1 polymer ?
#
loop_
_entity_poly.entity_id
_entity_poly.type
_entity_poly.pdbx_seq_one_letter_code
_entity_poly.pdbx_strand_id
1 'polypeptide(L)'
;MTISCTPVAQHAAAAFAAANATKWRGEQRALTNRSLTVDWNWIQARFREGVFRVLLLFAFTGAVIAAVERASAQSNDATLSIEAKIPLGKVRGRIDHMAVDIDRRRLFVAELGNNTVEVVDIGQYKILQVLDGLKEPQGVGYLPSTDALYVANGGDGSLRLYQGPSYAENGRIDFGNDADNVRVDQSRRHVVVGYGDGALAVIDGAKTNKIGEVRLPAHPEGFQLDTGTNRAYVNLPNARGIAVADLSSGKVIAVWPVGGASANFPMAVDSDSNHVLAVFRNPPKLGVFDKRDGSIVRMVDACGDADDVFVDAKRHRVYVSCGAGVIDIFDARSYERLSRIPTASGARTSLFVPELDRLFVAVRAAGSNPAGIWVLRPEP
;
A
#
# COMPACT_ATOMS: atom_id res chain seq x y z
N MET A 1 -35.51 -1.02 30.63
CA MET A 1 -34.62 -0.81 31.80
C MET A 1 -33.81 0.43 31.53
N THR A 2 -34.24 1.51 32.10
CA THR A 2 -33.67 2.85 32.05
C THR A 2 -32.67 3.01 33.19
N ILE A 3 -31.44 3.32 32.94
CA ILE A 3 -30.45 3.69 33.97
C ILE A 3 -30.13 5.17 33.81
N SER A 4 -30.49 5.89 34.83
CA SER A 4 -30.28 7.31 35.10
C SER A 4 -28.80 7.57 35.47
N CYS A 5 -28.16 8.56 34.86
CA CYS A 5 -26.91 9.15 35.34
C CYS A 5 -27.18 10.46 36.08
N THR A 6 -26.83 10.52 37.33
CA THR A 6 -26.87 11.69 38.23
C THR A 6 -25.64 12.61 38.04
N PRO A 7 -25.77 13.92 38.33
CA PRO A 7 -24.76 14.92 38.09
C PRO A 7 -23.85 15.19 39.29
N VAL A 8 -22.54 15.02 39.14
CA VAL A 8 -21.51 15.37 40.15
C VAL A 8 -20.48 16.35 39.55
N ALA A 9 -20.89 17.36 38.86
CA ALA A 9 -19.96 18.34 38.29
C ALA A 9 -20.30 19.82 38.56
N GLN A 10 -21.23 20.14 39.43
CA GLN A 10 -21.63 21.55 39.69
C GLN A 10 -21.23 22.16 41.02
N HIS A 11 -20.55 21.45 41.91
CA HIS A 11 -20.22 21.96 43.26
C HIS A 11 -18.75 22.42 43.46
N ALA A 12 -17.89 22.29 42.45
CA ALA A 12 -16.47 22.69 42.55
C ALA A 12 -16.19 24.14 42.12
N ALA A 13 -17.09 24.78 41.38
CA ALA A 13 -16.87 26.15 40.86
C ALA A 13 -17.28 27.28 41.83
N ALA A 14 -18.08 27.01 42.83
CA ALA A 14 -18.56 28.05 43.77
C ALA A 14 -17.63 28.33 44.96
N ALA A 15 -16.70 27.43 45.25
CA ALA A 15 -15.79 27.58 46.40
C ALA A 15 -14.53 28.43 46.10
N PHE A 16 -14.20 28.64 44.80
CA PHE A 16 -12.98 29.41 44.42
C PHE A 16 -13.23 30.93 44.29
N ALA A 17 -14.46 31.38 44.17
CA ALA A 17 -14.81 32.79 44.05
C ALA A 17 -14.95 33.53 45.37
N ALA A 18 -15.15 32.86 46.51
CA ALA A 18 -15.37 33.47 47.82
C ALA A 18 -14.06 33.78 48.57
N ALA A 19 -12.95 33.14 48.25
CA ALA A 19 -11.68 33.28 48.96
C ALA A 19 -10.84 34.51 48.50
N ASN A 20 -11.13 35.11 47.36
CA ASN A 20 -10.36 36.25 46.82
C ASN A 20 -10.95 37.63 47.10
N ALA A 21 -12.17 37.72 47.66
CA ALA A 21 -12.81 39.01 47.90
C ALA A 21 -12.47 39.66 49.24
N THR A 22 -11.87 38.89 50.17
CA THR A 22 -11.53 39.39 51.53
C THR A 22 -10.10 39.94 51.67
N LYS A 23 -9.23 39.72 50.70
CA LYS A 23 -7.82 40.16 50.74
C LYS A 23 -7.62 41.63 50.20
N TRP A 24 -8.62 42.22 49.56
CA TRP A 24 -8.52 43.54 48.94
C TRP A 24 -9.07 44.70 49.79
N ARG A 25 -9.56 44.50 51.03
CA ARG A 25 -10.07 45.57 51.90
C ARG A 25 -9.13 46.03 53.03
N GLY A 26 -7.93 45.46 53.11
CA GLY A 26 -6.98 45.73 54.20
C GLY A 26 -5.91 46.79 53.93
N GLU A 27 -5.68 47.20 52.69
CA GLU A 27 -4.50 48.05 52.35
C GLU A 27 -4.79 49.48 51.91
N GLN A 28 -5.97 50.01 52.15
CA GLN A 28 -6.29 51.40 51.76
C GLN A 28 -6.29 52.44 52.95
N ARG A 29 -5.61 52.18 54.05
CA ARG A 29 -5.52 53.17 55.16
C ARG A 29 -4.14 53.38 55.72
N ALA A 30 -3.15 53.70 54.88
CA ALA A 30 -1.90 54.27 55.36
C ALA A 30 -1.06 54.89 54.21
N LEU A 31 -1.47 55.95 53.59
CA LEU A 31 -0.56 56.82 52.82
C LEU A 31 -1.14 58.21 52.71
N THR A 32 -1.02 58.99 53.83
CA THR A 32 -1.04 60.46 53.75
C THR A 32 0.31 61.00 54.26
N ASN A 33 0.89 61.86 53.44
CA ASN A 33 2.09 62.69 53.67
C ASN A 33 3.47 61.98 53.56
N ARG A 34 3.97 61.95 52.34
CA ARG A 34 5.39 62.25 52.03
C ARG A 34 5.49 62.79 50.60
N SER A 35 6.07 63.99 50.48
CA SER A 35 6.43 64.58 49.17
C SER A 35 7.51 63.69 48.50
N LEU A 36 7.13 63.07 47.41
CA LEU A 36 8.08 62.30 46.57
C LEU A 36 8.59 63.19 45.46
N THR A 37 9.85 63.56 45.52
CA THR A 37 10.60 64.06 44.35
C THR A 37 10.83 62.88 43.43
N VAL A 38 10.21 62.93 42.23
CA VAL A 38 10.36 61.88 41.20
C VAL A 38 11.68 62.10 40.53
N ASP A 39 12.63 61.16 40.67
CA ASP A 39 13.88 61.16 39.92
C ASP A 39 13.63 60.63 38.47
N TRP A 40 13.49 61.56 37.56
CA TRP A 40 13.25 61.31 36.12
C TRP A 40 14.36 60.52 35.45
N ASN A 41 15.57 60.53 35.95
CA ASN A 41 16.69 59.78 35.38
C ASN A 41 16.54 58.26 35.61
N TRP A 42 15.97 57.87 36.76
CA TRP A 42 15.72 56.45 37.07
C TRP A 42 14.57 55.88 36.23
N ILE A 43 13.55 56.66 35.92
CA ILE A 43 12.43 56.25 35.07
C ILE A 43 12.91 56.08 33.61
N GLN A 44 13.74 57.00 33.10
CA GLN A 44 14.27 56.84 31.73
C GLN A 44 15.22 55.65 31.55
N ALA A 45 16.02 55.31 32.57
CA ALA A 45 16.90 54.12 32.50
C ALA A 45 16.11 52.82 32.45
N ARG A 46 15.06 52.68 33.27
CA ARG A 46 14.21 51.50 33.23
C ARG A 46 13.33 51.38 31.97
N PHE A 47 12.89 52.49 31.40
CA PHE A 47 12.17 52.46 30.12
C PHE A 47 13.07 52.01 28.97
N ARG A 48 14.32 52.41 28.94
CA ARG A 48 15.28 51.93 27.93
C ARG A 48 15.59 50.44 28.04
N GLU A 49 15.75 49.89 29.24
CA GLU A 49 15.95 48.44 29.46
C GLU A 49 14.69 47.63 29.14
N GLY A 50 13.49 48.14 29.49
CA GLY A 50 12.21 47.45 29.16
C GLY A 50 11.95 47.39 27.67
N VAL A 51 12.18 48.46 26.93
CA VAL A 51 11.99 48.50 25.47
C VAL A 51 13.02 47.58 24.77
N PHE A 52 14.27 47.53 25.25
CA PHE A 52 15.28 46.65 24.68
C PHE A 52 14.95 45.16 24.92
N ARG A 53 14.40 44.81 26.07
CA ARG A 53 13.96 43.44 26.36
C ARG A 53 12.73 43.00 25.55
N VAL A 54 11.78 43.94 25.32
CA VAL A 54 10.61 43.66 24.49
C VAL A 54 11.01 43.52 23.02
N LEU A 55 11.92 44.37 22.51
CA LEU A 55 12.43 44.23 21.12
C LEU A 55 13.25 42.95 20.91
N LEU A 56 14.03 42.52 21.91
CA LEU A 56 14.74 41.24 21.84
C LEU A 56 13.78 40.03 21.85
N LEU A 57 12.70 40.10 22.64
CA LEU A 57 11.66 39.07 22.64
C LEU A 57 10.92 38.98 21.30
N PHE A 58 10.57 40.11 20.68
CA PHE A 58 9.96 40.12 19.34
C PHE A 58 10.91 39.64 18.24
N ALA A 59 12.21 39.96 18.34
CA ALA A 59 13.22 39.43 17.41
C ALA A 59 13.42 37.91 17.54
N PHE A 60 13.36 37.38 18.77
CA PHE A 60 13.50 35.97 19.02
C PHE A 60 12.24 35.18 18.60
N THR A 61 11.03 35.74 18.85
CA THR A 61 9.77 35.11 18.38
C THR A 61 9.65 35.18 16.86
N GLY A 62 10.06 36.26 16.22
CA GLY A 62 10.09 36.36 14.75
C GLY A 62 11.07 35.36 14.12
N ALA A 63 12.24 35.15 14.72
CA ALA A 63 13.23 34.16 14.24
C ALA A 63 12.77 32.72 14.44
N VAL A 64 12.05 32.42 15.52
CA VAL A 64 11.48 31.08 15.78
C VAL A 64 10.30 30.79 14.83
N ILE A 65 9.42 31.77 14.57
CA ILE A 65 8.34 31.63 13.61
C ILE A 65 8.89 31.41 12.19
N ALA A 66 9.89 32.18 11.77
CA ALA A 66 10.53 32.01 10.47
C ALA A 66 11.32 30.68 10.35
N ALA A 67 11.84 30.14 11.45
CA ALA A 67 12.47 28.82 11.48
C ALA A 67 11.44 27.68 11.42
N VAL A 68 10.28 27.85 12.06
CA VAL A 68 9.16 26.90 11.99
C VAL A 68 8.50 26.91 10.62
N GLU A 69 8.35 28.08 9.99
CA GLU A 69 7.86 28.17 8.60
C GLU A 69 8.86 27.60 7.58
N ARG A 70 10.16 27.71 7.81
CA ARG A 70 11.18 27.05 6.98
C ARG A 70 11.26 25.54 7.20
N ALA A 71 10.94 25.04 8.39
CA ALA A 71 10.86 23.62 8.68
C ALA A 71 9.59 22.98 8.09
N SER A 72 8.52 23.75 7.84
CA SER A 72 7.30 23.28 7.17
C SER A 72 7.33 23.49 5.64
N ALA A 73 8.31 24.17 5.10
CA ALA A 73 8.68 24.14 3.68
C ALA A 73 9.60 22.94 3.39
N GLN A 74 9.31 21.80 3.97
CA GLN A 74 9.77 20.52 3.44
C GLN A 74 9.13 20.42 2.06
N SER A 75 9.93 20.47 1.01
CA SER A 75 9.51 20.23 -0.36
C SER A 75 8.59 19.00 -0.35
N ASN A 76 7.34 19.19 -0.73
CA ASN A 76 6.48 18.10 -1.17
C ASN A 76 7.08 17.57 -2.49
N ASP A 77 8.25 16.98 -2.45
CA ASP A 77 8.73 16.09 -3.48
C ASP A 77 7.85 14.84 -3.35
N ALA A 78 6.66 14.97 -3.92
CA ALA A 78 5.71 13.87 -3.98
C ALA A 78 6.40 12.73 -4.72
N THR A 79 6.75 11.65 -4.02
CA THR A 79 7.40 10.49 -4.61
C THR A 79 6.55 9.77 -5.67
N LEU A 80 5.22 10.03 -5.65
CA LEU A 80 4.24 9.61 -6.64
C LEU A 80 3.27 10.75 -6.92
N SER A 81 2.95 11.04 -8.18
CA SER A 81 1.91 11.98 -8.59
C SER A 81 0.81 11.28 -9.39
N ILE A 82 -0.45 11.72 -9.20
CA ILE A 82 -1.58 11.20 -9.98
C ILE A 82 -1.55 11.87 -11.36
N GLU A 83 -1.34 11.08 -12.41
CA GLU A 83 -1.34 11.55 -13.81
C GLU A 83 -2.74 11.50 -14.42
N ALA A 84 -3.48 10.41 -14.17
CA ALA A 84 -4.81 10.21 -14.72
C ALA A 84 -5.69 9.35 -13.80
N LYS A 85 -7.00 9.41 -14.03
CA LYS A 85 -7.98 8.51 -13.43
C LYS A 85 -8.87 7.95 -14.54
N ILE A 86 -8.84 6.65 -14.73
CA ILE A 86 -9.61 5.96 -15.78
C ILE A 86 -10.86 5.37 -15.12
N PRO A 87 -12.07 5.83 -15.46
CA PRO A 87 -13.29 5.29 -14.87
C PRO A 87 -13.58 3.88 -15.40
N LEU A 88 -13.95 2.96 -14.51
CA LEU A 88 -14.35 1.58 -14.81
C LEU A 88 -15.89 1.42 -14.88
N GLY A 89 -16.60 2.47 -15.28
CA GLY A 89 -18.03 2.41 -15.54
C GLY A 89 -18.89 1.98 -14.34
N LYS A 90 -19.61 0.85 -14.46
CA LYS A 90 -20.55 0.37 -13.45
C LYS A 90 -19.96 -0.65 -12.46
N VAL A 91 -18.65 -0.82 -12.45
CA VAL A 91 -17.94 -1.77 -11.59
C VAL A 91 -18.22 -1.50 -10.11
N ARG A 92 -18.52 -2.56 -9.37
CA ARG A 92 -18.83 -2.55 -7.94
C ARG A 92 -18.06 -3.66 -7.24
N GLY A 93 -17.88 -3.50 -5.94
CA GLY A 93 -17.24 -4.54 -5.12
C GLY A 93 -15.74 -4.61 -5.26
N ARG A 94 -15.21 -5.80 -5.07
CA ARG A 94 -13.76 -6.06 -5.07
C ARG A 94 -13.22 -6.05 -6.50
N ILE A 95 -12.10 -5.34 -6.69
CA ILE A 95 -11.21 -5.43 -7.84
C ILE A 95 -9.98 -6.15 -7.36
N ASP A 96 -9.47 -7.09 -8.15
CA ASP A 96 -8.31 -7.90 -7.82
C ASP A 96 -7.14 -7.61 -8.77
N HIS A 97 -6.29 -8.60 -9.06
CA HIS A 97 -5.04 -8.38 -9.76
C HIS A 97 -5.19 -7.81 -11.18
N MET A 98 -4.09 -7.26 -11.68
CA MET A 98 -3.98 -6.65 -13.00
C MET A 98 -2.79 -7.24 -13.77
N ALA A 99 -2.89 -7.24 -15.11
CA ALA A 99 -1.80 -7.54 -16.02
C ALA A 99 -1.76 -6.52 -17.16
N VAL A 100 -0.67 -6.47 -17.91
CA VAL A 100 -0.49 -5.49 -18.98
C VAL A 100 0.06 -6.13 -20.25
N ASP A 101 -0.52 -5.75 -21.38
CA ASP A 101 0.07 -5.84 -22.73
C ASP A 101 0.75 -4.50 -23.02
N ILE A 102 2.06 -4.48 -22.91
CA ILE A 102 2.87 -3.27 -23.07
C ILE A 102 2.82 -2.77 -24.51
N ASP A 103 2.91 -3.68 -25.48
CA ASP A 103 2.99 -3.34 -26.90
C ASP A 103 1.72 -2.63 -27.38
N ARG A 104 0.56 -3.13 -26.96
CA ARG A 104 -0.73 -2.52 -27.31
C ARG A 104 -1.23 -1.50 -26.28
N ARG A 105 -0.49 -1.29 -25.18
CA ARG A 105 -0.87 -0.42 -24.06
C ARG A 105 -2.25 -0.78 -23.50
N ARG A 106 -2.46 -2.06 -23.17
CA ARG A 106 -3.71 -2.56 -22.61
C ARG A 106 -3.49 -3.09 -21.20
N LEU A 107 -4.30 -2.62 -20.30
CA LEU A 107 -4.37 -3.11 -18.91
C LEU A 107 -5.56 -4.05 -18.79
N PHE A 108 -5.35 -5.22 -18.22
CA PHE A 108 -6.38 -6.19 -17.89
C PHE A 108 -6.65 -6.08 -16.39
N VAL A 109 -7.91 -5.89 -16.02
CA VAL A 109 -8.34 -5.63 -14.64
C VAL A 109 -9.32 -6.71 -14.22
N ALA A 110 -8.95 -7.54 -13.24
CA ALA A 110 -9.84 -8.55 -12.68
C ALA A 110 -10.85 -7.90 -11.72
N GLU A 111 -12.12 -7.95 -12.07
CA GLU A 111 -13.21 -7.35 -11.30
C GLU A 111 -14.00 -8.46 -10.60
N LEU A 112 -13.40 -9.01 -9.55
CA LEU A 112 -13.93 -10.14 -8.80
C LEU A 112 -15.41 -9.94 -8.41
N GLY A 113 -15.76 -8.77 -7.91
CA GLY A 113 -17.12 -8.46 -7.48
C GLY A 113 -18.16 -8.33 -8.62
N ASN A 114 -17.71 -8.36 -9.89
CA ASN A 114 -18.57 -8.25 -11.07
C ASN A 114 -18.53 -9.49 -11.97
N ASN A 115 -17.63 -10.44 -11.69
CA ASN A 115 -17.37 -11.62 -12.53
C ASN A 115 -16.94 -11.24 -13.96
N THR A 116 -16.12 -10.19 -14.08
CA THR A 116 -15.64 -9.64 -15.35
C THR A 116 -14.13 -9.36 -15.30
N VAL A 117 -13.52 -9.30 -16.49
CA VAL A 117 -12.20 -8.67 -16.69
C VAL A 117 -12.38 -7.55 -17.71
N GLU A 118 -12.03 -6.33 -17.34
CA GLU A 118 -11.98 -5.22 -18.30
C GLU A 118 -10.64 -5.14 -19.01
N VAL A 119 -10.70 -4.86 -20.32
CA VAL A 119 -9.57 -4.51 -21.17
C VAL A 119 -9.56 -3.00 -21.32
N VAL A 120 -8.59 -2.34 -20.74
CA VAL A 120 -8.49 -0.88 -20.68
C VAL A 120 -7.34 -0.41 -21.57
N ASP A 121 -7.62 0.54 -22.47
CA ASP A 121 -6.60 1.26 -23.23
C ASP A 121 -5.97 2.35 -22.34
N ILE A 122 -4.75 2.12 -21.91
CA ILE A 122 -4.02 3.05 -21.03
C ILE A 122 -3.34 4.20 -21.80
N GLY A 123 -3.37 4.18 -23.13
CA GLY A 123 -2.95 5.30 -23.96
C GLY A 123 -4.08 6.30 -24.22
N GLN A 124 -5.33 5.82 -24.28
CA GLN A 124 -6.53 6.62 -24.51
C GLN A 124 -7.42 6.76 -23.27
N TYR A 125 -7.06 6.10 -22.16
CA TYR A 125 -7.77 6.11 -20.87
C TYR A 125 -9.24 5.71 -20.98
N LYS A 126 -9.52 4.61 -21.72
CA LYS A 126 -10.88 4.14 -21.95
C LYS A 126 -10.97 2.62 -21.91
N ILE A 127 -12.16 2.11 -21.57
CA ILE A 127 -12.50 0.69 -21.66
C ILE A 127 -12.66 0.33 -23.14
N LEU A 128 -12.02 -0.76 -23.55
CA LEU A 128 -12.13 -1.31 -24.91
C LEU A 128 -13.13 -2.46 -24.94
N GLN A 129 -13.07 -3.34 -23.96
CA GLN A 129 -13.85 -4.57 -23.93
C GLN A 129 -14.06 -5.03 -22.49
N VAL A 130 -15.15 -5.73 -22.27
CA VAL A 130 -15.46 -6.43 -21.02
C VAL A 130 -15.54 -7.92 -21.35
N LEU A 131 -14.74 -8.73 -20.67
CA LEU A 131 -14.82 -10.19 -20.72
C LEU A 131 -15.71 -10.64 -19.57
N ASP A 132 -16.84 -11.25 -19.90
CA ASP A 132 -17.86 -11.66 -18.95
C ASP A 132 -17.95 -13.19 -18.80
N GLY A 133 -18.89 -13.67 -18.00
CA GLY A 133 -19.10 -15.11 -17.78
C GLY A 133 -18.05 -15.78 -16.91
N LEU A 134 -17.19 -14.99 -16.25
CA LEU A 134 -16.20 -15.46 -15.28
C LEU A 134 -16.84 -15.78 -13.92
N LYS A 135 -16.07 -16.36 -13.02
CA LYS A 135 -16.49 -16.72 -11.66
C LYS A 135 -15.48 -16.26 -10.64
N GLU A 136 -15.72 -15.08 -10.07
CA GLU A 136 -14.79 -14.43 -9.13
C GLU A 136 -13.35 -14.40 -9.68
N PRO A 137 -13.11 -13.70 -10.82
CA PRO A 137 -11.78 -13.61 -11.39
C PRO A 137 -10.85 -12.88 -10.43
N GLN A 138 -9.73 -13.50 -10.10
CA GLN A 138 -8.72 -12.99 -9.17
C GLN A 138 -7.42 -12.70 -9.92
N GLY A 139 -6.68 -13.73 -10.30
CA GLY A 139 -5.41 -13.61 -10.99
C GLY A 139 -5.55 -13.38 -12.50
N VAL A 140 -4.75 -12.49 -13.03
CA VAL A 140 -4.61 -12.29 -14.48
C VAL A 140 -3.13 -12.29 -14.86
N GLY A 141 -2.81 -12.87 -16.04
CA GLY A 141 -1.48 -12.89 -16.59
C GLY A 141 -1.52 -12.83 -18.11
N TYR A 142 -0.66 -12.02 -18.73
CA TYR A 142 -0.56 -11.92 -20.17
C TYR A 142 0.79 -12.45 -20.65
N LEU A 143 0.77 -13.36 -21.62
CA LEU A 143 1.97 -13.93 -22.25
C LEU A 143 2.11 -13.38 -23.67
N PRO A 144 3.01 -12.39 -23.91
CA PRO A 144 3.15 -11.73 -25.21
C PRO A 144 3.52 -12.68 -26.34
N SER A 145 4.37 -13.66 -26.08
CA SER A 145 4.89 -14.59 -27.13
C SER A 145 3.81 -15.47 -27.77
N THR A 146 2.66 -15.64 -27.12
CA THR A 146 1.51 -16.39 -27.62
C THR A 146 0.27 -15.49 -27.78
N ASP A 147 0.39 -14.20 -27.47
CA ASP A 147 -0.72 -13.24 -27.47
C ASP A 147 -1.93 -13.75 -26.66
N ALA A 148 -1.68 -14.34 -25.49
CA ALA A 148 -2.70 -14.98 -24.68
C ALA A 148 -2.83 -14.35 -23.30
N LEU A 149 -4.08 -14.07 -22.90
CA LEU A 149 -4.47 -13.66 -21.56
C LEU A 149 -4.99 -14.88 -20.78
N TYR A 150 -4.50 -15.05 -19.58
CA TYR A 150 -4.87 -16.08 -18.63
C TYR A 150 -5.62 -15.45 -17.46
N VAL A 151 -6.79 -15.98 -17.12
CA VAL A 151 -7.64 -15.49 -16.04
C VAL A 151 -7.96 -16.63 -15.08
N ALA A 152 -7.46 -16.52 -13.87
CA ALA A 152 -7.76 -17.46 -12.79
C ALA A 152 -9.05 -17.04 -12.07
N ASN A 153 -9.93 -18.01 -11.83
CA ASN A 153 -11.24 -17.82 -11.25
C ASN A 153 -11.34 -18.56 -9.91
N GLY A 154 -11.42 -17.81 -8.81
CA GLY A 154 -11.55 -18.39 -7.46
C GLY A 154 -12.88 -19.12 -7.26
N GLY A 155 -13.96 -18.62 -7.85
CA GLY A 155 -15.31 -19.16 -7.63
C GLY A 155 -15.57 -20.55 -8.23
N ASP A 156 -14.82 -20.95 -9.28
CA ASP A 156 -14.97 -22.29 -9.89
C ASP A 156 -13.65 -23.03 -10.11
N GLY A 157 -12.52 -22.49 -9.64
CA GLY A 157 -11.21 -23.09 -9.76
C GLY A 157 -10.71 -23.22 -11.19
N SER A 158 -11.24 -22.44 -12.14
CA SER A 158 -10.84 -22.52 -13.54
C SER A 158 -9.78 -21.49 -13.90
N LEU A 159 -8.92 -21.84 -14.84
CA LEU A 159 -8.10 -20.91 -15.61
C LEU A 159 -8.71 -20.76 -17.01
N ARG A 160 -9.22 -19.57 -17.34
CA ARG A 160 -9.73 -19.24 -18.67
C ARG A 160 -8.62 -18.62 -19.53
N LEU A 161 -8.61 -18.95 -20.81
CA LEU A 161 -7.63 -18.49 -21.78
C LEU A 161 -8.33 -17.68 -22.84
N TYR A 162 -7.80 -16.51 -23.15
CA TYR A 162 -8.33 -15.61 -24.17
C TYR A 162 -7.23 -15.27 -25.16
N GLN A 163 -7.54 -15.37 -26.46
CA GLN A 163 -6.58 -15.11 -27.54
C GLN A 163 -6.72 -13.67 -28.04
N GLY A 164 -5.63 -12.91 -27.99
CA GLY A 164 -5.57 -11.60 -28.59
C GLY A 164 -5.56 -11.61 -30.13
N PRO A 165 -5.86 -10.51 -30.78
CA PRO A 165 -6.22 -9.20 -30.20
C PRO A 165 -7.71 -9.06 -29.87
N SER A 166 -8.55 -10.04 -30.22
CA SER A 166 -10.01 -10.01 -29.99
C SER A 166 -10.42 -10.44 -28.59
N TYR A 167 -9.50 -11.08 -27.85
CA TYR A 167 -9.77 -11.72 -26.55
C TYR A 167 -10.96 -12.68 -26.60
N ALA A 168 -11.11 -13.43 -27.70
CA ALA A 168 -12.02 -14.55 -27.77
C ALA A 168 -11.53 -15.66 -26.84
N GLU A 169 -12.43 -16.31 -26.10
CA GLU A 169 -12.10 -17.46 -25.27
C GLU A 169 -11.55 -18.58 -26.15
N ASN A 170 -10.36 -19.10 -25.79
CA ASN A 170 -9.62 -20.08 -26.56
C ASN A 170 -9.28 -21.33 -25.77
N GLY A 171 -9.72 -21.41 -24.51
CA GLY A 171 -9.46 -22.59 -23.69
C GLY A 171 -9.79 -22.42 -22.22
N ARG A 172 -9.82 -23.57 -21.55
CA ARG A 172 -10.08 -23.68 -20.12
C ARG A 172 -9.29 -24.82 -19.52
N ILE A 173 -8.75 -24.62 -18.34
CA ILE A 173 -8.16 -25.65 -17.51
C ILE A 173 -8.89 -25.60 -16.16
N ASP A 174 -9.40 -26.76 -15.70
CA ASP A 174 -10.07 -26.85 -14.40
C ASP A 174 -9.12 -27.42 -13.35
N PHE A 175 -8.91 -26.70 -12.27
CA PHE A 175 -8.14 -27.15 -11.12
C PHE A 175 -9.04 -27.69 -10.00
N GLY A 176 -10.34 -27.50 -10.14
CA GLY A 176 -11.37 -27.98 -9.22
C GLY A 176 -11.72 -27.03 -8.08
N ASN A 177 -10.82 -26.17 -7.65
CA ASN A 177 -11.04 -25.24 -6.54
C ASN A 177 -10.09 -24.06 -6.62
N ASP A 178 -10.59 -22.88 -6.28
CA ASP A 178 -9.87 -21.64 -5.92
C ASP A 178 -8.58 -21.36 -6.70
N ALA A 179 -8.72 -21.03 -7.98
CA ALA A 179 -7.60 -20.57 -8.79
C ALA A 179 -7.42 -19.06 -8.56
N ASP A 180 -6.26 -18.68 -8.03
CA ASP A 180 -6.00 -17.31 -7.58
C ASP A 180 -4.87 -16.67 -8.39
N ASN A 181 -3.71 -16.47 -7.85
CA ASN A 181 -2.63 -15.72 -8.47
C ASN A 181 -2.09 -16.36 -9.73
N VAL A 182 -1.78 -15.54 -10.74
CA VAL A 182 -1.14 -15.92 -12.00
C VAL A 182 0.20 -15.20 -12.16
N ARG A 183 1.26 -15.91 -12.51
CA ARG A 183 2.56 -15.33 -12.87
C ARG A 183 3.05 -15.93 -14.17
N VAL A 184 3.73 -15.10 -14.97
CA VAL A 184 4.20 -15.48 -16.30
C VAL A 184 5.72 -15.48 -16.35
N ASP A 185 6.31 -16.61 -16.73
CA ASP A 185 7.71 -16.73 -17.14
C ASP A 185 7.80 -16.61 -18.66
N GLN A 186 8.09 -15.39 -19.12
CA GLN A 186 8.23 -15.13 -20.56
C GLN A 186 9.39 -15.89 -21.18
N SER A 187 10.48 -16.11 -20.44
CA SER A 187 11.68 -16.77 -20.94
C SER A 187 11.44 -18.25 -21.28
N ARG A 188 10.63 -18.92 -20.46
CA ARG A 188 10.23 -20.32 -20.67
C ARG A 188 8.89 -20.46 -21.38
N ARG A 189 8.17 -19.36 -21.55
CA ARG A 189 6.77 -19.35 -22.01
C ARG A 189 5.87 -20.19 -21.12
N HIS A 190 6.09 -20.13 -19.81
CA HIS A 190 5.27 -20.82 -18.82
C HIS A 190 4.36 -19.84 -18.09
N VAL A 191 3.18 -20.31 -17.73
CA VAL A 191 2.26 -19.62 -16.85
C VAL A 191 2.14 -20.46 -15.58
N VAL A 192 2.33 -19.84 -14.43
CA VAL A 192 2.23 -20.49 -13.13
C VAL A 192 1.00 -19.96 -12.41
N VAL A 193 0.19 -20.87 -11.88
CA VAL A 193 -1.09 -20.56 -11.22
C VAL A 193 -1.11 -21.18 -9.83
N GLY A 194 -1.38 -20.33 -8.82
CA GLY A 194 -1.68 -20.80 -7.46
C GLY A 194 -3.14 -21.25 -7.37
N TYR A 195 -3.41 -22.40 -6.73
CA TYR A 195 -4.78 -22.89 -6.63
C TYR A 195 -5.02 -23.87 -5.48
N GLY A 196 -6.30 -24.04 -5.17
CA GLY A 196 -6.81 -25.06 -4.26
C GLY A 196 -6.28 -24.93 -2.84
N ASP A 197 -6.30 -26.02 -2.12
CA ASP A 197 -5.80 -26.09 -0.73
C ASP A 197 -4.28 -25.98 -0.61
N GLY A 198 -3.56 -26.04 -1.74
CA GLY A 198 -2.11 -25.90 -1.75
C GLY A 198 -1.44 -26.49 -2.99
N ALA A 199 -1.41 -25.77 -4.10
CA ALA A 199 -0.63 -26.16 -5.27
C ALA A 199 -0.23 -24.96 -6.15
N LEU A 200 0.87 -25.14 -6.91
CA LEU A 200 1.20 -24.37 -8.09
C LEU A 200 1.10 -25.27 -9.31
N ALA A 201 0.30 -24.89 -10.30
CA ALA A 201 0.31 -25.51 -11.63
C ALA A 201 1.28 -24.77 -12.54
N VAL A 202 2.05 -25.52 -13.32
CA VAL A 202 2.88 -24.99 -14.42
C VAL A 202 2.23 -25.33 -15.75
N ILE A 203 1.91 -24.31 -16.51
CA ILE A 203 1.22 -24.41 -17.82
C ILE A 203 2.20 -24.08 -18.94
N ASP A 204 2.26 -24.92 -19.95
CA ASP A 204 2.92 -24.59 -21.22
C ASP A 204 2.07 -23.55 -21.98
N GLY A 205 2.54 -22.32 -22.08
CA GLY A 205 1.80 -21.24 -22.70
C GLY A 205 1.61 -21.39 -24.21
N ALA A 206 2.42 -22.23 -24.87
CA ALA A 206 2.26 -22.50 -26.31
C ALA A 206 1.24 -23.61 -26.59
N LYS A 207 1.15 -24.62 -25.70
CA LYS A 207 0.26 -25.77 -25.86
C LYS A 207 -1.00 -25.67 -25.00
N THR A 208 -1.06 -24.70 -24.11
CA THR A 208 -2.18 -24.45 -23.18
C THR A 208 -2.57 -25.65 -22.32
N ASN A 209 -1.59 -26.46 -21.89
CA ASN A 209 -1.80 -27.62 -21.05
C ASN A 209 -0.91 -27.59 -19.80
N LYS A 210 -1.38 -28.18 -18.71
CA LYS A 210 -0.59 -28.34 -17.50
C LYS A 210 0.56 -29.32 -17.75
N ILE A 211 1.79 -28.90 -17.48
CA ILE A 211 3.02 -29.66 -17.67
C ILE A 211 3.73 -30.00 -16.35
N GLY A 212 3.33 -29.38 -15.26
CA GLY A 212 3.92 -29.60 -13.95
C GLY A 212 3.01 -29.16 -12.82
N GLU A 213 3.34 -29.62 -11.62
CA GLU A 213 2.67 -29.25 -10.39
C GLU A 213 3.64 -29.29 -9.22
N VAL A 214 3.52 -28.31 -8.30
CA VAL A 214 4.19 -28.33 -7.00
C VAL A 214 3.14 -28.34 -5.91
N ARG A 215 3.09 -29.39 -5.09
CA ARG A 215 2.23 -29.44 -3.91
C ARG A 215 2.82 -28.56 -2.80
N LEU A 216 1.99 -27.74 -2.21
CA LEU A 216 2.32 -26.81 -1.13
C LEU A 216 1.65 -27.25 0.18
N PRO A 217 2.20 -26.89 1.33
CA PRO A 217 1.62 -27.29 2.63
C PRO A 217 0.33 -26.52 2.99
N ALA A 218 -0.03 -25.46 2.25
CA ALA A 218 -1.25 -24.68 2.45
C ALA A 218 -1.61 -23.92 1.17
N HIS A 219 -2.80 -23.31 1.13
CA HIS A 219 -3.24 -22.44 0.04
C HIS A 219 -2.22 -21.33 -0.24
N PRO A 220 -1.80 -21.16 -1.52
CA PRO A 220 -0.88 -20.12 -1.93
C PRO A 220 -1.60 -18.78 -2.09
N GLU A 221 -1.06 -17.76 -1.49
CA GLU A 221 -1.41 -16.35 -1.76
C GLU A 221 -0.41 -15.75 -2.76
N GLY A 222 -0.03 -14.49 -2.61
CA GLY A 222 0.95 -13.86 -3.49
C GLY A 222 2.25 -14.67 -3.60
N PHE A 223 2.69 -14.90 -4.83
CA PHE A 223 3.96 -15.56 -5.12
C PHE A 223 4.72 -14.85 -6.23
N GLN A 224 6.03 -15.08 -6.30
CA GLN A 224 6.90 -14.53 -7.34
C GLN A 224 7.82 -15.60 -7.91
N LEU A 225 8.11 -15.47 -9.20
CA LEU A 225 9.02 -16.36 -9.92
C LEU A 225 10.45 -15.80 -9.89
N ASP A 226 11.40 -16.66 -9.57
CA ASP A 226 12.81 -16.45 -9.86
C ASP A 226 13.15 -17.20 -11.15
N THR A 227 13.03 -16.51 -12.27
CA THR A 227 13.22 -17.11 -13.59
C THR A 227 14.67 -17.57 -13.80
N GLY A 228 15.66 -16.99 -13.13
CA GLY A 228 17.06 -17.39 -13.19
C GLY A 228 17.29 -18.79 -12.62
N THR A 229 16.61 -19.13 -11.54
CA THR A 229 16.76 -20.43 -10.84
C THR A 229 15.59 -21.40 -11.09
N ASN A 230 14.55 -20.98 -11.83
CA ASN A 230 13.29 -21.69 -12.03
C ASN A 230 12.59 -22.07 -10.70
N ARG A 231 12.57 -21.13 -9.77
CA ARG A 231 11.92 -21.26 -8.46
C ARG A 231 10.76 -20.30 -8.33
N ALA A 232 9.85 -20.64 -7.43
CA ALA A 232 8.81 -19.73 -6.94
C ALA A 232 8.96 -19.55 -5.43
N TYR A 233 8.86 -18.31 -4.97
CA TYR A 233 8.65 -17.96 -3.56
C TYR A 233 7.18 -17.74 -3.35
N VAL A 234 6.58 -18.38 -2.36
CA VAL A 234 5.13 -18.47 -2.20
C VAL A 234 4.73 -18.14 -0.77
N ASN A 235 3.92 -17.11 -0.61
CA ASN A 235 3.30 -16.81 0.68
C ASN A 235 2.26 -17.87 1.05
N LEU A 236 2.38 -18.42 2.25
CA LEU A 236 1.47 -19.39 2.83
C LEU A 236 0.95 -18.86 4.18
N PRO A 237 -0.05 -17.98 4.21
CA PRO A 237 -0.53 -17.36 5.45
C PRO A 237 -1.00 -18.39 6.47
N ASN A 238 -1.72 -19.43 6.01
CA ASN A 238 -2.26 -20.49 6.87
C ASN A 238 -1.17 -21.40 7.46
N ALA A 239 -0.04 -21.56 6.76
CA ALA A 239 1.14 -22.26 7.24
C ALA A 239 2.14 -21.33 7.96
N ARG A 240 1.86 -20.00 8.03
CA ARG A 240 2.73 -18.98 8.62
C ARG A 240 4.16 -19.06 8.08
N GLY A 241 4.31 -19.18 6.77
CA GLY A 241 5.58 -19.40 6.11
C GLY A 241 5.65 -18.83 4.69
N ILE A 242 6.85 -18.88 4.15
CA ILE A 242 7.14 -18.65 2.73
C ILE A 242 7.73 -19.95 2.18
N ALA A 243 7.05 -20.59 1.24
CA ALA A 243 7.59 -21.77 0.58
C ALA A 243 8.54 -21.38 -0.55
N VAL A 244 9.61 -22.15 -0.70
CA VAL A 244 10.48 -22.12 -1.87
C VAL A 244 10.17 -23.37 -2.70
N ALA A 245 9.54 -23.17 -3.84
CA ALA A 245 9.13 -24.23 -4.75
C ALA A 245 10.10 -24.31 -5.93
N ASP A 246 10.65 -25.48 -6.19
CA ASP A 246 11.43 -25.76 -7.40
C ASP A 246 10.48 -26.28 -8.48
N LEU A 247 10.26 -25.46 -9.50
CA LEU A 247 9.32 -25.75 -10.58
C LEU A 247 9.83 -26.83 -11.53
N SER A 248 11.15 -27.11 -11.56
CA SER A 248 11.74 -28.17 -12.39
C SER A 248 11.50 -29.55 -11.79
N SER A 249 11.68 -29.69 -10.49
CA SER A 249 11.49 -30.95 -9.79
C SER A 249 10.07 -31.20 -9.30
N GLY A 250 9.22 -30.17 -9.30
CA GLY A 250 7.86 -30.21 -8.76
C GLY A 250 7.82 -30.34 -7.24
N LYS A 251 8.81 -29.81 -6.51
CA LYS A 251 8.94 -30.00 -5.06
C LYS A 251 9.12 -28.68 -4.31
N VAL A 252 8.58 -28.62 -3.10
CA VAL A 252 8.98 -27.61 -2.10
C VAL A 252 10.35 -28.02 -1.55
N ILE A 253 11.31 -27.11 -1.65
CA ILE A 253 12.70 -27.35 -1.21
C ILE A 253 13.00 -26.68 0.14
N ALA A 254 12.19 -25.69 0.54
CA ALA A 254 12.25 -25.07 1.86
C ALA A 254 10.91 -24.43 2.21
N VAL A 255 10.66 -24.25 3.52
CA VAL A 255 9.61 -23.35 4.03
C VAL A 255 10.26 -22.46 5.08
N TRP A 256 10.27 -21.17 4.83
CA TRP A 256 10.87 -20.19 5.73
C TRP A 256 9.85 -19.72 6.76
N PRO A 257 10.19 -19.71 8.05
CA PRO A 257 9.31 -19.15 9.07
C PRO A 257 9.25 -17.62 8.94
N VAL A 258 8.06 -17.04 9.14
CA VAL A 258 7.83 -15.60 9.02
C VAL A 258 7.92 -14.84 10.36
N GLY A 259 8.48 -15.49 11.40
CA GLY A 259 8.62 -14.89 12.73
C GLY A 259 7.30 -14.67 13.45
N GLY A 260 7.18 -13.54 14.15
CA GLY A 260 5.98 -13.18 14.93
C GLY A 260 4.82 -12.59 14.12
N ALA A 261 5.01 -12.32 12.82
CA ALA A 261 3.98 -11.78 11.94
C ALA A 261 3.12 -12.89 11.30
N SER A 262 1.98 -12.52 10.74
CA SER A 262 1.04 -13.43 10.05
C SER A 262 0.24 -12.71 8.98
N ALA A 263 -0.54 -13.45 8.21
CA ALA A 263 -1.33 -12.91 7.09
C ALA A 263 -0.43 -12.22 6.05
N ASN A 264 0.56 -12.98 5.54
CA ASN A 264 1.46 -12.57 4.46
C ASN A 264 0.76 -12.79 3.13
N PHE A 265 0.29 -11.70 2.49
CA PHE A 265 -0.41 -11.74 1.22
C PHE A 265 0.48 -11.32 0.06
N PRO A 266 0.90 -10.04 -0.09
CA PRO A 266 1.71 -9.66 -1.24
C PRO A 266 3.18 -10.04 -1.06
N MET A 267 3.83 -10.23 -2.20
CA MET A 267 5.24 -10.58 -2.28
C MET A 267 5.93 -9.90 -3.47
N ALA A 268 7.19 -9.52 -3.29
CA ALA A 268 8.08 -9.11 -4.36
C ALA A 268 9.46 -9.78 -4.21
N VAL A 269 10.17 -9.90 -5.32
CA VAL A 269 11.58 -10.31 -5.34
C VAL A 269 12.41 -9.10 -5.77
N ASP A 270 13.35 -8.70 -4.94
CA ASP A 270 14.36 -7.71 -5.26
C ASP A 270 15.63 -8.45 -5.70
N SER A 271 15.86 -8.47 -7.01
CA SER A 271 16.99 -9.16 -7.59
C SER A 271 18.33 -8.45 -7.32
N ASP A 272 18.31 -7.12 -7.15
CA ASP A 272 19.51 -6.32 -6.91
C ASP A 272 20.07 -6.56 -5.50
N SER A 273 19.19 -6.62 -4.51
CA SER A 273 19.58 -6.90 -3.11
C SER A 273 19.62 -8.38 -2.76
N ASN A 274 19.12 -9.26 -3.65
CA ASN A 274 18.94 -10.68 -3.41
C ASN A 274 17.97 -10.96 -2.24
N HIS A 275 16.91 -10.17 -2.13
CA HIS A 275 15.89 -10.30 -1.09
C HIS A 275 14.52 -10.72 -1.63
N VAL A 276 13.76 -11.37 -0.76
CA VAL A 276 12.32 -11.59 -0.91
C VAL A 276 11.60 -10.68 0.07
N LEU A 277 10.64 -9.92 -0.43
CA LEU A 277 9.81 -9.01 0.34
C LEU A 277 8.42 -9.64 0.50
N ALA A 278 7.91 -9.69 1.73
CA ALA A 278 6.54 -10.09 2.02
C ALA A 278 5.89 -9.06 2.94
N VAL A 279 4.62 -8.70 2.67
CA VAL A 279 3.92 -7.76 3.55
C VAL A 279 2.86 -8.50 4.34
N PHE A 280 2.86 -8.23 5.65
CA PHE A 280 2.00 -8.85 6.65
C PHE A 280 0.87 -7.91 7.04
N ARG A 281 -0.31 -8.47 7.33
CA ARG A 281 -1.43 -7.69 7.84
C ARG A 281 -1.54 -7.72 9.37
N ASN A 282 -0.90 -8.70 10.04
CA ASN A 282 -1.02 -8.85 11.48
C ASN A 282 0.31 -9.23 12.18
N PRO A 283 0.97 -8.27 12.87
CA PRO A 283 0.78 -6.82 12.71
C PRO A 283 1.20 -6.35 11.31
N PRO A 284 0.75 -5.15 10.86
CA PRO A 284 1.16 -4.62 9.55
C PRO A 284 2.67 -4.38 9.48
N LYS A 285 3.37 -5.19 8.69
CA LYS A 285 4.84 -5.15 8.56
C LYS A 285 5.26 -5.43 7.11
N LEU A 286 6.34 -4.80 6.69
CA LEU A 286 7.14 -5.22 5.56
C LEU A 286 8.28 -6.10 6.10
N GLY A 287 8.28 -7.37 5.72
CA GLY A 287 9.36 -8.33 6.01
C GLY A 287 10.30 -8.47 4.82
N VAL A 288 11.58 -8.48 5.12
CA VAL A 288 12.68 -8.64 4.17
C VAL A 288 13.44 -9.90 4.52
N PHE A 289 13.54 -10.82 3.57
CA PHE A 289 14.14 -12.13 3.76
C PHE A 289 15.33 -12.31 2.80
N ASP A 290 16.44 -12.85 3.28
CA ASP A 290 17.54 -13.23 2.42
C ASP A 290 17.11 -14.39 1.51
N LYS A 291 17.28 -14.23 0.20
CA LYS A 291 16.85 -15.22 -0.80
C LYS A 291 17.60 -16.54 -0.73
N ARG A 292 18.77 -16.57 -0.08
CA ARG A 292 19.62 -17.77 0.04
C ARG A 292 19.09 -18.78 1.04
N ASP A 293 18.62 -18.29 2.21
CA ASP A 293 18.29 -19.14 3.35
C ASP A 293 16.99 -18.77 4.07
N GLY A 294 16.34 -17.67 3.69
CA GLY A 294 15.11 -17.18 4.30
C GLY A 294 15.29 -16.51 5.65
N SER A 295 16.53 -16.19 6.04
CA SER A 295 16.77 -15.43 7.25
C SER A 295 16.14 -14.03 7.16
N ILE A 296 15.55 -13.57 8.27
CA ILE A 296 14.92 -12.26 8.34
C ILE A 296 16.01 -11.18 8.42
N VAL A 297 16.15 -10.39 7.37
CA VAL A 297 17.08 -9.26 7.29
C VAL A 297 16.49 -8.04 8.00
N ARG A 298 15.19 -7.77 7.77
CA ARG A 298 14.49 -6.61 8.30
C ARG A 298 13.01 -6.91 8.53
N MET A 299 12.43 -6.22 9.50
CA MET A 299 10.99 -6.23 9.76
C MET A 299 10.60 -4.82 10.18
N VAL A 300 9.93 -4.06 9.31
CA VAL A 300 9.57 -2.66 9.52
C VAL A 300 8.05 -2.45 9.47
N ASP A 301 7.57 -1.38 10.13
CA ASP A 301 6.14 -1.06 10.12
C ASP A 301 5.67 -0.65 8.72
N ALA A 302 4.55 -1.20 8.28
CA ALA A 302 3.90 -0.90 7.02
C ALA A 302 2.44 -0.47 7.22
N CYS A 303 1.79 -0.05 6.14
CA CYS A 303 0.37 0.27 6.16
C CYS A 303 -0.51 -0.98 6.28
N GLY A 304 -1.72 -0.80 6.83
CA GLY A 304 -2.67 -1.90 7.07
C GLY A 304 -3.40 -2.37 5.82
N ASP A 305 -3.76 -3.66 5.78
CA ASP A 305 -4.48 -4.31 4.69
C ASP A 305 -3.73 -4.24 3.34
N ALA A 306 -2.42 -4.56 3.35
CA ALA A 306 -1.62 -4.61 2.13
C ALA A 306 -2.03 -5.78 1.23
N ASP A 307 -2.04 -5.54 -0.10
CA ASP A 307 -2.39 -6.55 -1.12
C ASP A 307 -1.36 -6.62 -2.25
N ASP A 308 -0.61 -5.52 -2.49
CA ASP A 308 0.45 -5.51 -3.49
C ASP A 308 1.72 -4.82 -2.97
N VAL A 309 2.86 -5.34 -3.44
CA VAL A 309 4.19 -4.80 -3.19
C VAL A 309 5.05 -4.91 -4.45
N PHE A 310 5.76 -3.84 -4.81
CA PHE A 310 6.62 -3.79 -5.99
C PHE A 310 7.96 -3.15 -5.68
N VAL A 311 9.00 -3.56 -6.39
CA VAL A 311 10.33 -2.95 -6.36
C VAL A 311 10.53 -2.12 -7.62
N ASP A 312 10.79 -0.83 -7.44
CA ASP A 312 11.27 0.08 -8.49
C ASP A 312 12.80 0.13 -8.42
N ALA A 313 13.45 -0.73 -9.19
CA ALA A 313 14.92 -0.81 -9.26
C ALA A 313 15.55 0.51 -9.76
N LYS A 314 14.85 1.23 -10.66
CA LYS A 314 15.33 2.51 -11.22
C LYS A 314 15.53 3.58 -10.15
N ARG A 315 14.63 3.63 -9.14
CA ARG A 315 14.66 4.64 -8.07
C ARG A 315 15.07 4.07 -6.72
N HIS A 316 15.36 2.76 -6.65
CA HIS A 316 15.60 2.03 -5.41
C HIS A 316 14.47 2.23 -4.39
N ARG A 317 13.22 2.03 -4.83
CA ARG A 317 12.01 2.19 -4.00
C ARG A 317 11.20 0.91 -3.93
N VAL A 318 10.50 0.74 -2.81
CA VAL A 318 9.49 -0.31 -2.65
C VAL A 318 8.14 0.38 -2.46
N TYR A 319 7.17 0.03 -3.28
CA TYR A 319 5.78 0.51 -3.19
C TYR A 319 4.92 -0.56 -2.53
N VAL A 320 4.21 -0.20 -1.47
CA VAL A 320 3.26 -1.09 -0.78
C VAL A 320 1.88 -0.47 -0.82
N SER A 321 0.95 -1.09 -1.55
CA SER A 321 -0.43 -0.61 -1.71
C SER A 321 -1.34 -1.24 -0.65
N CYS A 322 -2.08 -0.40 0.07
CA CYS A 322 -2.82 -0.79 1.27
C CYS A 322 -4.28 -0.36 1.25
N GLY A 323 -5.16 -1.26 1.68
CA GLY A 323 -6.59 -1.00 1.86
C GLY A 323 -6.91 0.07 2.91
N ALA A 324 -5.97 0.41 3.76
CA ALA A 324 -6.03 1.58 4.64
C ALA A 324 -6.13 2.91 3.87
N GLY A 325 -6.07 2.90 2.53
CA GLY A 325 -6.19 4.08 1.67
C GLY A 325 -4.89 4.84 1.51
N VAL A 326 -3.77 4.14 1.51
CA VAL A 326 -2.43 4.73 1.35
C VAL A 326 -1.50 3.80 0.57
N ILE A 327 -0.46 4.38 0.00
CA ILE A 327 0.73 3.67 -0.48
C ILE A 327 1.89 4.07 0.41
N ASP A 328 2.53 3.11 1.06
CA ASP A 328 3.82 3.31 1.71
C ASP A 328 4.94 3.15 0.70
N ILE A 329 5.92 4.05 0.76
CA ILE A 329 7.10 4.04 -0.09
C ILE A 329 8.32 3.91 0.80
N PHE A 330 9.10 2.86 0.55
CA PHE A 330 10.34 2.60 1.29
C PHE A 330 11.56 2.74 0.36
N ASP A 331 12.69 3.10 0.93
CA ASP A 331 13.99 2.94 0.28
C ASP A 331 14.32 1.45 0.18
N ALA A 332 14.68 0.97 -1.00
CA ALA A 332 14.93 -0.47 -1.22
C ALA A 332 16.27 -0.97 -0.65
N ARG A 333 17.15 -0.09 -0.18
CA ARG A 333 18.43 -0.45 0.42
C ARG A 333 18.37 -0.49 1.94
N SER A 334 17.79 0.55 2.55
CA SER A 334 17.65 0.67 4.01
C SER A 334 16.34 0.09 4.55
N TYR A 335 15.30 -0.01 3.69
CA TYR A 335 13.92 -0.33 4.04
C TYR A 335 13.30 0.67 5.04
N GLU A 336 13.84 1.88 5.10
CA GLU A 336 13.23 2.98 5.82
C GLU A 336 12.09 3.58 4.99
N ARG A 337 10.98 3.95 5.63
CA ARG A 337 9.85 4.55 4.93
C ARG A 337 10.19 5.99 4.54
N LEU A 338 10.24 6.25 3.24
CA LEU A 338 10.49 7.57 2.66
C LEU A 338 9.24 8.45 2.73
N SER A 339 8.09 7.89 2.38
CA SER A 339 6.84 8.65 2.34
C SER A 339 5.61 7.74 2.45
N ARG A 340 4.45 8.36 2.65
CA ARG A 340 3.13 7.72 2.63
C ARG A 340 2.19 8.59 1.80
N ILE A 341 1.70 8.06 0.70
CA ILE A 341 0.85 8.76 -0.26
C ILE A 341 -0.60 8.37 -0.03
N PRO A 342 -1.51 9.33 0.21
CA PRO A 342 -2.94 9.05 0.32
C PRO A 342 -3.53 8.54 -1.01
N THR A 343 -4.38 7.53 -0.91
CA THR A 343 -5.20 6.99 -2.00
C THR A 343 -6.68 6.97 -1.58
N ALA A 344 -7.43 5.98 -2.00
CA ALA A 344 -8.81 5.78 -1.55
C ALA A 344 -8.90 4.58 -0.59
N SER A 345 -9.82 4.61 0.35
CA SER A 345 -10.09 3.47 1.24
C SER A 345 -10.40 2.22 0.43
N GLY A 346 -9.75 1.10 0.73
CA GLY A 346 -9.85 -0.16 0.02
C GLY A 346 -9.05 -0.25 -1.28
N ALA A 347 -8.28 0.79 -1.67
CA ALA A 347 -7.41 0.79 -2.86
C ALA A 347 -6.08 0.08 -2.56
N ARG A 348 -6.12 -1.22 -2.45
CA ARG A 348 -4.98 -2.07 -2.09
C ARG A 348 -4.36 -2.82 -3.26
N THR A 349 -5.13 -2.98 -4.34
CA THR A 349 -4.70 -3.67 -5.56
C THR A 349 -4.02 -2.67 -6.49
N SER A 350 -2.83 -3.01 -6.95
CA SER A 350 -2.04 -2.16 -7.83
C SER A 350 -1.18 -2.99 -8.79
N LEU A 351 -0.56 -2.32 -9.77
CA LEU A 351 0.42 -2.92 -10.69
C LEU A 351 1.48 -1.87 -11.04
N PHE A 352 2.71 -2.10 -10.66
CA PHE A 352 3.83 -1.30 -11.13
C PHE A 352 4.38 -1.88 -12.43
N VAL A 353 4.48 -1.05 -13.46
CA VAL A 353 4.99 -1.42 -14.80
C VAL A 353 6.23 -0.57 -15.07
N PRO A 354 7.43 -1.12 -14.84
CA PRO A 354 8.70 -0.39 -15.02
C PRO A 354 8.88 0.18 -16.42
N GLU A 355 8.48 -0.57 -17.45
CA GLU A 355 8.63 -0.18 -18.88
C GLU A 355 7.76 1.04 -19.24
N LEU A 356 6.65 1.24 -18.54
CA LEU A 356 5.79 2.40 -18.70
C LEU A 356 6.12 3.50 -17.68
N ASP A 357 6.94 3.18 -16.68
CA ASP A 357 7.25 4.05 -15.55
C ASP A 357 5.97 4.53 -14.85
N ARG A 358 5.03 3.59 -14.57
CA ARG A 358 3.71 3.87 -13.99
C ARG A 358 3.31 2.83 -12.94
N LEU A 359 2.63 3.31 -11.90
CA LEU A 359 1.92 2.50 -10.93
C LEU A 359 0.42 2.68 -11.15
N PHE A 360 -0.26 1.61 -11.54
CA PHE A 360 -1.72 1.57 -11.68
C PHE A 360 -2.34 1.12 -10.36
N VAL A 361 -3.33 1.86 -9.85
CA VAL A 361 -4.00 1.55 -8.58
C VAL A 361 -5.49 1.40 -8.82
N ALA A 362 -6.03 0.25 -8.48
CA ALA A 362 -7.45 -0.01 -8.57
C ALA A 362 -8.20 0.60 -7.39
N VAL A 363 -9.12 1.51 -7.69
CA VAL A 363 -9.97 2.18 -6.71
C VAL A 363 -11.39 1.67 -6.84
N ARG A 364 -11.94 1.12 -5.76
CA ARG A 364 -13.32 0.60 -5.72
C ARG A 364 -14.34 1.74 -5.71
N ALA A 365 -15.54 1.46 -6.24
CA ALA A 365 -16.65 2.38 -6.09
C ALA A 365 -17.01 2.58 -4.62
N ALA A 366 -17.22 3.84 -4.21
CA ALA A 366 -17.60 4.20 -2.85
C ALA A 366 -18.57 5.39 -2.86
N GLY A 367 -19.78 5.20 -2.35
CA GLY A 367 -20.85 6.21 -2.39
C GLY A 367 -21.15 6.63 -3.82
N SER A 368 -21.01 7.92 -4.13
CA SER A 368 -21.19 8.49 -5.48
C SER A 368 -19.94 8.39 -6.37
N ASN A 369 -18.79 8.01 -5.82
CA ASN A 369 -17.55 7.90 -6.58
C ASN A 369 -17.53 6.57 -7.34
N PRO A 370 -17.35 6.57 -8.67
CA PRO A 370 -17.26 5.35 -9.45
C PRO A 370 -15.93 4.63 -9.16
N ALA A 371 -15.88 3.34 -9.50
CA ALA A 371 -14.63 2.60 -9.56
C ALA A 371 -13.71 3.17 -10.66
N GLY A 372 -12.42 3.02 -10.51
CA GLY A 372 -11.47 3.51 -11.51
C GLY A 372 -10.05 3.02 -11.28
N ILE A 373 -9.23 3.16 -12.30
CA ILE A 373 -7.78 2.98 -12.20
C ILE A 373 -7.12 4.35 -12.09
N TRP A 374 -6.41 4.58 -11.00
CA TRP A 374 -5.55 5.74 -10.88
C TRP A 374 -4.19 5.41 -11.48
N VAL A 375 -3.73 6.25 -12.39
CA VAL A 375 -2.41 6.16 -13.00
C VAL A 375 -1.49 7.10 -12.25
N LEU A 376 -0.52 6.52 -11.54
CA LEU A 376 0.45 7.29 -10.78
C LEU A 376 1.81 7.23 -11.48
N ARG A 377 2.45 8.38 -11.54
CA ARG A 377 3.81 8.51 -12.04
C ARG A 377 4.78 8.61 -10.87
N PRO A 378 5.79 7.72 -10.80
CA PRO A 378 6.90 7.87 -9.88
C PRO A 378 7.73 9.11 -10.24
N GLU A 379 7.93 10.00 -9.27
CA GLU A 379 8.78 11.17 -9.42
C GLU A 379 10.26 10.79 -9.13
N PRO A 380 11.23 11.55 -9.63
CA PRO A 380 12.66 11.27 -9.49
C PRO A 380 13.13 11.02 -8.07
#